data_33a7ebdbcd0134f077f349d316e98f33
#
_entry.id   33a7ebdbcd0134f077f349d316e98f33
#
_cell.length_a   1.000
_cell.length_b   1.000
_cell.length_c   1.000
_cell.angle_alpha   90.00
_cell.angle_beta   90.00
_cell.angle_gamma   90.00
#
_symmetry.space_group_name_H-M   'P 1'
#
loop_
_entity.id
_entity.type
_entity.pdbx_description
1 polymer ?
#
loop_
_entity_poly.entity_id
_entity_poly.type
_entity_poly.pdbx_seq_one_letter_code
_entity_poly.pdbx_strand_id
1 'polypeptide(L)'
;MAITLNGSAGITTPTYGGSVSAEYITPVTGFKNRIINGDMKIDQRNGGASVTPTSGQYPIDRWQAALTQSSKYSVQQNAGSVTPPAGFTNYLGVTSLSTYTVLTGDLFDIRQKIEGFNIPDLAWGTADAQTITLSFWVRSSLTGTFGGAIKNADATRSYPFTYTISSANTWERKTITIAGDTSGTWLTDNNAGMQVGFGLGVGSTYSGTAGEWAGFNFVSATGATSVVGTNGATFYITGVQLEKGSTATSFDYRPYSTELALCQRYYQEVTWTLRTYSVNGYLYYNYCALPVTMRAIPTATTLSTAAEALVFVSAFAPVSVNSVRSGFAASGTGDAYIWERKEALSAEL
;
A
#
# COMPACT_ATOMS: atom_id res chain seq x y z
N MET A 1 31.25 30.72 19.32
CA MET A 1 31.08 29.51 20.14
C MET A 1 31.77 28.37 19.38
N ALA A 2 32.80 27.75 19.95
CA ALA A 2 33.51 26.67 19.25
C ALA A 2 32.70 25.35 19.46
N ILE A 3 32.42 24.68 18.37
CA ILE A 3 31.84 23.31 18.39
C ILE A 3 33.01 22.35 18.36
N THR A 4 33.18 21.52 19.38
CA THR A 4 34.20 20.46 19.40
C THR A 4 33.57 19.17 18.91
N LEU A 5 34.07 18.63 17.80
CA LEU A 5 33.71 17.34 17.27
C LEU A 5 34.62 16.27 17.89
N ASN A 6 34.04 15.35 18.65
CA ASN A 6 34.75 14.19 19.18
C ASN A 6 34.18 12.93 18.49
N GLY A 7 35.03 12.23 17.73
CA GLY A 7 34.61 11.07 16.94
C GLY A 7 34.04 9.87 17.71
N SER A 8 34.10 9.90 19.06
CA SER A 8 33.58 8.82 19.92
C SER A 8 32.33 9.19 20.70
N ALA A 9 32.00 10.46 20.83
CA ALA A 9 30.94 10.95 21.73
C ALA A 9 29.87 11.84 21.05
N GLY A 10 29.95 12.04 19.75
CA GLY A 10 29.04 12.94 19.05
C GLY A 10 29.30 14.43 19.31
N ILE A 11 28.37 15.28 18.91
CA ILE A 11 28.46 16.74 19.12
C ILE A 11 27.93 17.07 20.51
N THR A 12 28.79 17.51 21.41
CA THR A 12 28.39 18.06 22.69
C THR A 12 28.52 19.58 22.69
N THR A 13 27.47 20.32 23.02
CA THR A 13 27.53 21.76 23.21
C THR A 13 27.79 22.05 24.69
N PRO A 14 28.84 22.82 25.05
CA PRO A 14 29.21 23.06 26.44
C PRO A 14 28.19 23.88 27.25
N THR A 15 27.17 24.46 26.66
CA THR A 15 26.29 25.45 27.26
C THR A 15 24.85 25.00 27.48
N TYR A 16 24.42 23.92 26.85
CA TYR A 16 23.11 23.31 27.08
C TYR A 16 23.32 21.81 27.17
N GLY A 17 23.16 21.23 28.33
CA GLY A 17 23.27 19.79 28.60
C GLY A 17 22.20 18.96 27.87
N GLY A 18 21.90 19.29 26.62
CA GLY A 18 20.99 18.58 25.73
C GLY A 18 21.77 17.79 24.68
N SER A 19 21.52 16.50 24.61
CA SER A 19 21.88 15.69 23.46
C SER A 19 21.14 16.22 22.22
N VAL A 20 21.82 16.41 21.11
CA VAL A 20 21.15 16.55 19.80
C VAL A 20 20.36 15.27 19.57
N SER A 21 19.07 15.38 19.32
CA SER A 21 18.24 14.18 19.10
C SER A 21 18.79 13.40 17.93
N ALA A 22 18.68 12.09 17.98
CA ALA A 22 19.10 11.20 16.88
C ALA A 22 18.49 11.57 15.53
N GLU A 23 17.40 12.31 15.53
CA GLU A 23 16.73 12.89 14.37
C GLU A 23 17.64 13.86 13.58
N TYR A 24 18.56 14.53 14.23
CA TYR A 24 19.52 15.48 13.61
C TYR A 24 20.89 14.85 13.30
N ILE A 25 21.18 13.66 13.82
CA ILE A 25 22.52 13.04 13.73
C ILE A 25 22.56 11.90 12.70
N THR A 26 21.44 11.27 12.41
CA THR A 26 21.40 10.25 11.36
C THR A 26 21.46 10.91 9.99
N PRO A 27 22.51 10.69 9.20
CA PRO A 27 22.44 11.03 7.80
C PRO A 27 21.29 10.20 7.20
N VAL A 28 20.23 10.87 6.80
CA VAL A 28 19.12 10.23 6.07
C VAL A 28 19.65 9.89 4.69
N THR A 29 20.43 8.83 4.59
CA THR A 29 20.99 8.33 3.32
C THR A 29 20.08 7.33 2.62
N GLY A 30 18.87 7.11 3.14
CA GLY A 30 17.88 6.19 2.57
C GLY A 30 16.46 6.46 3.05
N PHE A 31 15.50 5.91 2.37
CA PHE A 31 14.10 5.96 2.77
C PHE A 31 13.88 5.11 4.03
N LYS A 32 13.36 5.73 5.09
CA LYS A 32 13.06 5.04 6.35
C LYS A 32 11.66 4.43 6.37
N ASN A 33 10.71 5.01 5.62
CA ASN A 33 9.35 4.52 5.55
C ASN A 33 9.28 3.28 4.66
N ARG A 34 8.80 2.17 5.21
CA ARG A 34 8.59 0.90 4.48
C ARG A 34 7.26 0.86 3.74
N ILE A 35 6.33 1.76 4.09
CA ILE A 35 5.07 1.93 3.38
C ILE A 35 5.32 2.71 2.09
N ILE A 36 4.80 2.19 0.99
CA ILE A 36 4.78 2.86 -0.31
C ILE A 36 3.42 3.54 -0.44
N ASN A 37 3.40 4.77 -0.98
CA ASN A 37 2.19 5.57 -1.10
C ASN A 37 1.51 5.80 0.26
N GLY A 38 2.29 6.07 1.29
CA GLY A 38 1.79 6.29 2.65
C GLY A 38 1.01 7.60 2.80
N ASP A 39 1.23 8.57 1.94
CA ASP A 39 0.50 9.84 1.85
C ASP A 39 -0.61 9.84 0.78
N MET A 40 -0.91 8.67 0.20
CA MET A 40 -2.03 8.42 -0.71
C MET A 40 -2.03 9.29 -1.98
N LYS A 41 -0.85 9.74 -2.45
CA LYS A 41 -0.70 10.61 -3.62
C LYS A 41 -0.98 9.92 -4.94
N ILE A 42 -0.68 8.63 -5.03
CA ILE A 42 -0.68 7.87 -6.28
C ILE A 42 -1.96 7.04 -6.35
N ASP A 43 -2.77 7.31 -7.36
CA ASP A 43 -3.94 6.53 -7.74
C ASP A 43 -3.99 6.40 -9.26
N GLN A 44 -3.19 5.49 -9.81
CA GLN A 44 -3.11 5.22 -11.24
C GLN A 44 -4.37 4.52 -11.77
N ARG A 45 -5.02 3.73 -10.90
CA ARG A 45 -6.11 2.81 -11.29
C ARG A 45 -7.45 3.52 -11.45
N ASN A 46 -7.73 4.48 -10.57
CA ASN A 46 -9.08 5.06 -10.46
C ASN A 46 -9.07 6.58 -10.59
N GLY A 47 -7.91 7.24 -10.54
CA GLY A 47 -7.79 8.70 -10.71
C GLY A 47 -8.66 9.49 -9.73
N GLY A 48 -8.82 9.01 -8.49
CA GLY A 48 -9.67 9.62 -7.48
C GLY A 48 -11.15 9.23 -7.54
N ALA A 49 -11.55 8.35 -8.46
CA ALA A 49 -12.93 7.86 -8.50
C ALA A 49 -13.23 6.93 -7.32
N SER A 50 -14.49 6.95 -6.87
CA SER A 50 -14.96 6.05 -5.80
C SER A 50 -15.10 4.62 -6.31
N VAL A 51 -14.60 3.67 -5.54
CA VAL A 51 -14.65 2.23 -5.83
C VAL A 51 -15.37 1.51 -4.70
N THR A 52 -16.33 0.64 -5.03
CA THR A 52 -16.87 -0.37 -4.12
C THR A 52 -16.05 -1.64 -4.34
N PRO A 53 -15.06 -1.94 -3.49
CA PRO A 53 -14.08 -2.96 -3.81
C PRO A 53 -14.63 -4.38 -3.66
N THR A 54 -14.03 -5.30 -4.40
CA THR A 54 -14.04 -6.73 -4.14
C THR A 54 -12.81 -7.11 -3.31
N SER A 55 -12.85 -8.29 -2.69
CA SER A 55 -11.71 -8.76 -1.88
C SER A 55 -10.47 -8.95 -2.74
N GLY A 56 -9.34 -8.42 -2.29
CA GLY A 56 -8.08 -8.46 -3.01
C GLY A 56 -7.86 -7.30 -3.98
N GLN A 57 -8.87 -6.47 -4.24
CA GLN A 57 -8.74 -5.31 -5.12
C GLN A 57 -7.92 -4.19 -4.46
N TYR A 58 -7.23 -3.41 -5.28
CA TYR A 58 -6.43 -2.24 -4.87
C TYR A 58 -7.14 -0.96 -5.33
N PRO A 59 -7.99 -0.35 -4.50
CA PRO A 59 -8.71 0.88 -4.86
C PRO A 59 -7.82 2.12 -4.90
N ILE A 60 -6.68 2.11 -4.26
CA ILE A 60 -5.59 3.09 -4.36
C ILE A 60 -4.29 2.30 -4.49
N ASP A 61 -3.32 2.82 -5.23
CA ASP A 61 -2.05 2.11 -5.45
C ASP A 61 -1.42 1.66 -4.13
N ARG A 62 -1.05 0.38 -4.08
CA ARG A 62 -0.48 -0.35 -2.94
C ARG A 62 -1.46 -0.64 -1.78
N TRP A 63 -2.64 -0.03 -1.73
CA TRP A 63 -3.61 -0.24 -0.67
C TRP A 63 -4.69 -1.22 -1.11
N GLN A 64 -4.69 -2.41 -0.51
CA GLN A 64 -5.59 -3.51 -0.82
C GLN A 64 -6.80 -3.50 0.11
N ALA A 65 -7.98 -3.72 -0.46
CA ALA A 65 -9.19 -4.02 0.29
C ALA A 65 -9.29 -5.53 0.54
N ALA A 66 -9.57 -5.93 1.76
CA ALA A 66 -9.92 -7.31 2.08
C ALA A 66 -11.26 -7.36 2.82
N LEU A 67 -12.13 -8.22 2.36
CA LEU A 67 -13.50 -8.29 2.84
C LEU A 67 -14.12 -9.68 2.59
N THR A 68 -14.99 -10.09 3.51
CA THR A 68 -15.76 -11.32 3.39
C THR A 68 -17.15 -11.09 2.74
N GLN A 69 -17.66 -9.86 2.83
CA GLN A 69 -18.96 -9.48 2.28
C GLN A 69 -18.80 -8.25 1.38
N SER A 70 -19.25 -8.35 0.13
CA SER A 70 -19.20 -7.26 -0.84
C SER A 70 -20.17 -6.12 -0.51
N SER A 71 -19.93 -4.96 -1.12
CA SER A 71 -20.83 -3.80 -1.09
C SER A 71 -21.11 -3.23 0.31
N LYS A 72 -20.18 -3.39 1.26
CA LYS A 72 -20.31 -2.84 2.61
C LYS A 72 -19.63 -1.49 2.78
N TYR A 73 -18.65 -1.17 1.94
CA TYR A 73 -17.99 0.12 1.96
C TYR A 73 -17.47 0.48 0.56
N SER A 74 -17.26 1.75 0.35
CA SER A 74 -16.49 2.31 -0.79
C SER A 74 -15.16 2.87 -0.31
N VAL A 75 -14.21 2.94 -1.25
CA VAL A 75 -12.90 3.56 -1.04
C VAL A 75 -12.68 4.59 -2.13
N GLN A 76 -12.14 5.75 -1.75
CA GLN A 76 -11.86 6.83 -2.68
C GLN A 76 -10.66 7.65 -2.18
N GLN A 77 -9.78 8.06 -3.08
CA GLN A 77 -8.80 9.10 -2.77
C GLN A 77 -9.56 10.42 -2.54
N ASN A 78 -9.28 11.09 -1.42
CA ASN A 78 -9.92 12.37 -1.04
C ASN A 78 -11.46 12.31 -0.91
N ALA A 79 -12.01 11.19 -0.42
CA ALA A 79 -13.45 11.03 -0.18
C ALA A 79 -14.02 12.18 0.66
N GLY A 80 -15.17 12.74 0.24
CA GLY A 80 -15.83 13.84 0.95
C GLY A 80 -15.09 15.18 0.91
N SER A 81 -14.03 15.33 0.12
CA SER A 81 -13.29 16.59 -0.10
C SER A 81 -12.89 17.31 1.20
N VAL A 82 -12.44 16.53 2.18
CA VAL A 82 -11.98 17.07 3.48
C VAL A 82 -10.55 17.58 3.34
N THR A 83 -10.23 18.70 3.98
CA THR A 83 -8.85 19.20 4.05
C THR A 83 -7.96 18.21 4.81
N PRO A 84 -6.88 17.69 4.19
CA PRO A 84 -5.92 16.82 4.87
C PRO A 84 -5.17 17.54 5.99
N PRO A 85 -4.45 16.81 6.86
CA PRO A 85 -3.56 17.42 7.85
C PRO A 85 -2.47 18.26 7.16
N ALA A 86 -1.93 19.23 7.90
CA ALA A 86 -0.82 20.06 7.40
C ALA A 86 0.34 19.18 6.90
N GLY A 87 0.86 19.49 5.72
CA GLY A 87 1.91 18.74 5.04
C GLY A 87 1.43 17.63 4.12
N PHE A 88 0.14 17.31 4.09
CA PHE A 88 -0.44 16.30 3.20
C PHE A 88 -1.43 16.94 2.22
N THR A 89 -1.55 16.34 1.04
CA THR A 89 -2.49 16.77 -0.01
C THR A 89 -3.55 15.72 -0.29
N ASN A 90 -3.31 14.47 0.10
CA ASN A 90 -4.19 13.35 -0.19
C ASN A 90 -4.39 12.46 1.03
N TYR A 91 -5.47 11.70 1.00
CA TYR A 91 -5.79 10.65 1.97
C TYR A 91 -6.61 9.55 1.28
N LEU A 92 -6.57 8.34 1.86
CA LEU A 92 -7.51 7.27 1.55
C LEU A 92 -8.74 7.46 2.41
N GLY A 93 -9.90 7.51 1.79
CA GLY A 93 -11.16 7.58 2.50
C GLY A 93 -12.03 6.37 2.26
N VAL A 94 -12.54 5.80 3.35
CA VAL A 94 -13.55 4.74 3.37
C VAL A 94 -14.88 5.35 3.77
N THR A 95 -15.96 4.95 3.09
CA THR A 95 -17.34 5.28 3.47
C THR A 95 -18.17 4.01 3.55
N SER A 96 -18.78 3.76 4.70
CA SER A 96 -19.71 2.65 4.88
C SER A 96 -20.97 2.85 4.07
N LEU A 97 -21.42 1.81 3.35
CA LEU A 97 -22.58 1.86 2.45
C LEU A 97 -23.84 1.26 3.06
N SER A 98 -23.75 0.70 4.26
CA SER A 98 -24.91 0.07 4.94
C SER A 98 -24.65 0.00 6.45
N THR A 99 -25.69 -0.26 7.22
CA THR A 99 -25.54 -0.76 8.59
C THR A 99 -25.41 -2.28 8.52
N TYR A 100 -24.20 -2.78 8.79
CA TYR A 100 -23.92 -4.21 8.71
C TYR A 100 -23.47 -4.76 10.06
N THR A 101 -24.21 -5.74 10.58
CA THR A 101 -23.81 -6.49 11.77
C THR A 101 -22.69 -7.46 11.39
N VAL A 102 -21.47 -7.19 11.86
CA VAL A 102 -20.32 -8.02 11.60
C VAL A 102 -20.48 -9.38 12.28
N LEU A 103 -20.45 -10.45 11.52
CA LEU A 103 -20.55 -11.82 12.01
C LEU A 103 -19.19 -12.33 12.48
N THR A 104 -19.20 -13.44 13.24
CA THR A 104 -18.00 -14.05 13.83
C THR A 104 -16.86 -14.27 12.83
N GLY A 105 -17.17 -14.76 11.62
CA GLY A 105 -16.21 -15.04 10.55
C GLY A 105 -15.97 -13.91 9.57
N ASP A 106 -16.52 -12.73 9.82
CA ASP A 106 -16.35 -11.60 8.91
C ASP A 106 -15.04 -10.82 9.17
N LEU A 107 -14.50 -10.27 8.09
CA LEU A 107 -13.45 -9.28 8.17
C LEU A 107 -13.64 -8.21 7.08
N PHE A 108 -13.34 -6.98 7.45
CA PHE A 108 -13.23 -5.84 6.56
C PHE A 108 -12.01 -5.03 6.98
N ASP A 109 -11.05 -4.87 6.09
CA ASP A 109 -9.87 -4.05 6.36
C ASP A 109 -9.30 -3.41 5.07
N ILE A 110 -8.49 -2.39 5.27
CA ILE A 110 -7.59 -1.83 4.27
C ILE A 110 -6.17 -2.15 4.72
N ARG A 111 -5.38 -2.72 3.83
CA ARG A 111 -4.03 -3.19 4.16
C ARG A 111 -3.00 -2.85 3.09
N GLN A 112 -1.75 -2.82 3.50
CA GLN A 112 -0.62 -2.86 2.59
C GLN A 112 0.26 -4.06 2.89
N LYS A 113 0.64 -4.78 1.85
CA LYS A 113 1.68 -5.82 1.90
C LYS A 113 3.03 -5.18 1.55
N ILE A 114 4.03 -5.45 2.35
CA ILE A 114 5.40 -4.99 2.18
C ILE A 114 6.23 -6.14 1.65
N GLU A 115 6.96 -5.89 0.56
CA GLU A 115 7.85 -6.89 -0.06
C GLU A 115 8.96 -7.29 0.91
N GLY A 116 9.28 -8.58 0.96
CA GLY A 116 10.27 -9.14 1.88
C GLY A 116 11.65 -8.51 1.74
N PHE A 117 12.07 -8.11 0.52
CA PHE A 117 13.32 -7.40 0.32
C PHE A 117 13.45 -6.09 1.12
N ASN A 118 12.33 -5.53 1.59
CA ASN A 118 12.30 -4.27 2.32
C ASN A 118 12.32 -4.44 3.84
N ILE A 119 12.45 -5.66 4.37
CA ILE A 119 12.41 -5.93 5.82
C ILE A 119 13.59 -6.75 6.39
N PRO A 120 14.65 -7.14 5.66
CA PRO A 120 15.69 -8.03 6.21
C PRO A 120 16.39 -7.46 7.44
N ASP A 121 16.58 -6.14 7.49
CA ASP A 121 17.23 -5.43 8.59
C ASP A 121 16.41 -5.39 9.88
N LEU A 122 15.15 -5.84 9.85
CA LEU A 122 14.32 -6.04 11.04
C LEU A 122 14.67 -7.34 11.77
N ALA A 123 15.29 -8.28 11.10
CA ALA A 123 15.69 -9.58 11.65
C ALA A 123 14.54 -10.33 12.35
N TRP A 124 13.29 -10.12 11.90
CA TRP A 124 12.11 -10.75 12.51
C TRP A 124 12.09 -12.26 12.29
N GLY A 125 11.59 -13.00 13.27
CA GLY A 125 11.70 -14.45 13.35
C GLY A 125 12.99 -14.92 14.01
N THR A 126 13.80 -14.00 14.56
CA THR A 126 15.05 -14.31 15.25
C THR A 126 15.15 -13.60 16.60
N ALA A 127 16.12 -13.98 17.42
CA ALA A 127 16.37 -13.33 18.70
C ALA A 127 16.77 -11.82 18.57
N ASP A 128 17.26 -11.43 17.38
CA ASP A 128 17.70 -10.06 17.09
C ASP A 128 16.58 -9.17 16.53
N ALA A 129 15.33 -9.61 16.60
CA ALA A 129 14.17 -8.93 16.06
C ALA A 129 14.06 -7.49 16.54
N GLN A 130 14.06 -6.56 15.58
CA GLN A 130 14.10 -5.12 15.84
C GLN A 130 12.70 -4.57 16.06
N THR A 131 12.59 -3.63 17.01
CA THR A 131 11.39 -2.83 17.24
C THR A 131 11.08 -1.96 16.03
N ILE A 132 9.79 -1.79 15.74
CA ILE A 132 9.28 -0.86 14.72
C ILE A 132 8.31 0.13 15.35
N THR A 133 8.11 1.23 14.66
CA THR A 133 7.08 2.22 14.99
C THR A 133 6.20 2.47 13.77
N LEU A 134 4.89 2.30 13.95
CA LEU A 134 3.85 2.67 12.99
C LEU A 134 3.28 4.03 13.40
N SER A 135 3.30 5.00 12.51
CA SER A 135 2.64 6.29 12.72
C SER A 135 1.78 6.67 11.52
N PHE A 136 0.67 7.37 11.78
CA PHE A 136 -0.28 7.77 10.75
C PHE A 136 -1.21 8.87 11.26
N TRP A 137 -1.85 9.57 10.32
CA TRP A 137 -2.96 10.46 10.60
C TRP A 137 -4.28 9.76 10.26
N VAL A 138 -5.23 9.87 11.16
CA VAL A 138 -6.55 9.23 11.02
C VAL A 138 -7.66 10.20 11.40
N ARG A 139 -8.80 10.07 10.70
CA ARG A 139 -10.03 10.81 10.95
C ARG A 139 -11.22 9.88 10.72
N SER A 140 -12.20 9.91 11.59
CA SER A 140 -13.44 9.15 11.40
C SER A 140 -14.65 9.98 11.88
N SER A 141 -15.82 9.69 11.35
CA SER A 141 -17.09 10.19 11.88
C SER A 141 -17.48 9.51 13.20
N LEU A 142 -16.84 8.38 13.52
CA LEU A 142 -17.04 7.64 14.76
C LEU A 142 -15.87 7.91 15.71
N THR A 143 -16.17 7.93 17.02
CA THR A 143 -15.16 7.92 18.08
C THR A 143 -15.05 6.54 18.72
N GLY A 144 -13.99 6.29 19.46
CA GLY A 144 -13.80 5.04 20.19
C GLY A 144 -12.45 4.39 19.89
N THR A 145 -12.32 3.13 20.26
CA THR A 145 -11.11 2.35 20.05
C THR A 145 -11.19 1.62 18.71
N PHE A 146 -10.29 1.96 17.81
CA PHE A 146 -10.12 1.30 16.51
C PHE A 146 -8.99 0.30 16.59
N GLY A 147 -8.94 -0.65 15.66
CA GLY A 147 -7.93 -1.68 15.64
C GLY A 147 -7.35 -1.95 14.26
N GLY A 148 -6.23 -2.63 14.26
CA GLY A 148 -5.54 -3.15 13.08
C GLY A 148 -4.59 -4.25 13.48
N ALA A 149 -3.78 -4.74 12.54
CA ALA A 149 -2.75 -5.72 12.84
C ALA A 149 -1.55 -5.62 11.90
N ILE A 150 -0.39 -6.01 12.41
CA ILE A 150 0.76 -6.39 11.61
C ILE A 150 0.82 -7.93 11.54
N LYS A 151 1.10 -8.48 10.35
CA LYS A 151 1.14 -9.92 10.13
C LYS A 151 2.29 -10.32 9.23
N ASN A 152 2.74 -11.58 9.35
CA ASN A 152 3.58 -12.20 8.33
C ASN A 152 2.76 -12.61 7.08
N ALA A 153 3.43 -13.07 6.03
CA ALA A 153 2.79 -13.36 4.73
C ALA A 153 1.69 -14.42 4.81
N ASP A 154 1.97 -15.53 5.47
CA ASP A 154 1.10 -16.69 5.63
C ASP A 154 0.07 -16.55 6.76
N ALA A 155 0.06 -15.39 7.42
CA ALA A 155 -0.87 -15.08 8.50
C ALA A 155 -0.83 -16.07 9.67
N THR A 156 0.34 -16.67 9.92
CA THR A 156 0.60 -17.55 11.08
C THR A 156 1.12 -16.77 12.29
N ARG A 157 1.51 -15.51 12.09
CA ARG A 157 1.92 -14.56 13.13
C ARG A 157 1.20 -13.23 12.92
N SER A 158 0.63 -12.71 13.99
CA SER A 158 -0.03 -11.42 13.98
C SER A 158 0.16 -10.66 15.29
N TYR A 159 0.19 -9.34 15.19
CA TYR A 159 0.20 -8.41 16.32
C TYR A 159 -0.97 -7.45 16.18
N PRO A 160 -2.11 -7.73 16.81
CA PRO A 160 -3.22 -6.80 16.89
C PRO A 160 -2.80 -5.54 17.66
N PHE A 161 -3.20 -4.38 17.15
CA PHE A 161 -2.97 -3.11 17.83
C PHE A 161 -4.25 -2.28 17.89
N THR A 162 -4.29 -1.36 18.83
CA THR A 162 -5.41 -0.40 18.98
C THR A 162 -4.90 1.04 18.97
N TYR A 163 -5.82 1.93 18.60
CA TYR A 163 -5.67 3.38 18.74
C TYR A 163 -7.04 4.01 18.97
N THR A 164 -7.09 5.08 19.76
CA THR A 164 -8.34 5.77 20.09
C THR A 164 -8.51 6.98 19.18
N ILE A 165 -9.69 7.13 18.56
CA ILE A 165 -10.13 8.38 17.93
C ILE A 165 -11.01 9.08 18.96
N SER A 166 -10.54 10.22 19.47
CA SER A 166 -11.15 10.94 20.59
C SER A 166 -12.21 11.93 20.15
N SER A 167 -12.05 12.50 18.94
CA SER A 167 -12.94 13.51 18.40
C SER A 167 -13.40 13.15 17.00
N ALA A 168 -14.71 13.02 16.82
CA ALA A 168 -15.30 12.75 15.52
C ALA A 168 -14.93 13.85 14.51
N ASN A 169 -14.70 13.44 13.28
CA ASN A 169 -14.42 14.36 12.17
C ASN A 169 -13.18 15.25 12.36
N THR A 170 -12.22 14.81 13.19
CA THR A 170 -10.97 15.53 13.47
C THR A 170 -9.78 14.66 13.09
N TRP A 171 -8.77 15.24 12.43
CA TRP A 171 -7.52 14.54 12.15
C TRP A 171 -6.68 14.41 13.42
N GLU A 172 -6.33 13.18 13.76
CA GLU A 172 -5.49 12.87 14.92
C GLU A 172 -4.27 12.04 14.45
N ARG A 173 -3.07 12.43 14.90
CA ARG A 173 -1.87 11.61 14.67
C ARG A 173 -1.80 10.49 15.69
N LYS A 174 -1.54 9.27 15.23
CA LYS A 174 -1.37 8.08 16.07
C LYS A 174 0.03 7.50 15.90
N THR A 175 0.53 6.92 16.98
CA THR A 175 1.83 6.25 17.01
C THR A 175 1.70 4.97 17.82
N ILE A 176 2.23 3.88 17.27
CA ILE A 176 2.20 2.55 17.88
C ILE A 176 3.59 1.95 17.75
N THR A 177 4.23 1.68 18.89
CA THR A 177 5.53 0.99 18.94
C THR A 177 5.29 -0.49 19.15
N ILE A 178 5.95 -1.32 18.36
CA ILE A 178 5.76 -2.77 18.33
C ILE A 178 7.13 -3.43 18.47
N ALA A 179 7.30 -4.24 19.50
CA ALA A 179 8.49 -5.06 19.67
C ALA A 179 8.57 -6.07 18.52
N GLY A 180 9.77 -6.33 18.01
CA GLY A 180 9.98 -7.30 16.93
C GLY A 180 9.50 -8.70 17.30
N ASP A 181 8.95 -9.42 16.34
CA ASP A 181 8.59 -10.82 16.52
C ASP A 181 9.83 -11.71 16.50
N THR A 182 10.12 -12.40 17.58
CA THR A 182 11.23 -13.34 17.67
C THR A 182 10.89 -14.74 17.17
N SER A 183 9.67 -14.94 16.64
CA SER A 183 9.13 -16.22 16.22
C SER A 183 8.53 -16.16 14.82
N GLY A 184 8.26 -17.34 14.24
CA GLY A 184 7.62 -17.48 12.94
C GLY A 184 8.55 -17.25 11.77
N THR A 185 7.99 -17.32 10.56
CA THR A 185 8.71 -17.12 9.30
C THR A 185 8.36 -15.76 8.72
N TRP A 186 9.36 -14.91 8.48
CA TRP A 186 9.24 -13.60 7.86
C TRP A 186 10.06 -13.61 6.58
N LEU A 187 9.38 -13.63 5.44
CA LEU A 187 10.02 -13.74 4.13
C LEU A 187 10.85 -12.48 3.83
N THR A 188 12.05 -12.69 3.29
CA THR A 188 13.00 -11.62 2.93
C THR A 188 13.35 -11.64 1.44
N ASP A 189 12.47 -12.19 0.63
CA ASP A 189 12.56 -12.28 -0.82
C ASP A 189 11.57 -11.29 -1.51
N ASN A 190 11.26 -11.51 -2.79
CA ASN A 190 10.30 -10.67 -3.52
C ASN A 190 8.82 -11.02 -3.25
N ASN A 191 8.52 -11.94 -2.34
CA ASN A 191 7.17 -12.18 -1.86
C ASN A 191 6.79 -11.20 -0.76
N ALA A 192 5.54 -11.28 -0.27
CA ALA A 192 5.12 -10.49 0.88
C ALA A 192 5.91 -10.92 2.12
N GLY A 193 6.66 -10.01 2.73
CA GLY A 193 7.34 -10.25 4.00
C GLY A 193 6.47 -9.86 5.19
N MET A 194 5.68 -8.81 5.04
CA MET A 194 4.87 -8.24 6.11
C MET A 194 3.57 -7.66 5.55
N GLN A 195 2.52 -7.61 6.37
CA GLN A 195 1.27 -6.90 6.09
C GLN A 195 0.98 -5.92 7.23
N VAL A 196 0.53 -4.72 6.88
CA VAL A 196 0.00 -3.72 7.82
C VAL A 196 -1.45 -3.45 7.44
N GLY A 197 -2.39 -3.66 8.35
CA GLY A 197 -3.82 -3.52 8.09
C GLY A 197 -4.55 -2.68 9.12
N PHE A 198 -5.62 -2.01 8.68
CA PHE A 198 -6.52 -1.21 9.50
C PHE A 198 -7.93 -1.80 9.40
N GLY A 199 -8.46 -2.28 10.52
CA GLY A 199 -9.77 -2.93 10.60
C GLY A 199 -10.91 -1.93 10.44
N LEU A 200 -11.89 -2.28 9.62
CA LEU A 200 -13.12 -1.50 9.38
C LEU A 200 -14.35 -2.18 9.99
N GLY A 201 -14.18 -3.37 10.52
CA GLY A 201 -15.16 -4.23 11.14
C GLY A 201 -14.68 -5.67 11.06
N VAL A 202 -14.38 -6.27 12.21
CA VAL A 202 -13.73 -7.60 12.25
C VAL A 202 -14.43 -8.46 13.31
N GLY A 203 -14.88 -9.63 12.89
CA GLY A 203 -15.53 -10.60 13.75
C GLY A 203 -14.57 -11.32 14.70
N SER A 204 -15.11 -12.01 15.68
CA SER A 204 -14.31 -12.58 16.78
C SER A 204 -13.30 -13.64 16.33
N THR A 205 -13.52 -14.32 15.19
CA THR A 205 -12.53 -15.26 14.62
C THR A 205 -11.21 -14.58 14.25
N TYR A 206 -11.26 -13.32 13.81
CA TYR A 206 -10.11 -12.56 13.31
C TYR A 206 -9.71 -11.40 14.21
N SER A 207 -10.26 -11.35 15.44
CA SER A 207 -9.93 -10.34 16.45
C SER A 207 -9.18 -10.97 17.61
N GLY A 208 -8.08 -10.37 18.03
CA GLY A 208 -7.22 -10.87 19.10
C GLY A 208 -6.93 -9.84 20.18
N THR A 209 -6.18 -10.25 21.20
CA THR A 209 -5.67 -9.36 22.24
C THR A 209 -4.71 -8.35 21.63
N ALA A 210 -4.93 -7.07 21.92
CA ALA A 210 -4.03 -6.01 21.44
C ALA A 210 -2.74 -5.97 22.25
N GLY A 211 -1.62 -5.68 21.57
CA GLY A 211 -0.34 -5.43 22.22
C GLY A 211 0.55 -6.65 22.40
N GLU A 212 0.19 -7.78 21.83
CA GLU A 212 0.98 -9.01 21.92
C GLU A 212 1.03 -9.79 20.59
N TRP A 213 2.10 -10.56 20.38
CA TRP A 213 2.23 -11.46 19.25
C TRP A 213 1.43 -12.74 19.46
N ALA A 214 0.68 -13.13 18.45
CA ALA A 214 -0.14 -14.35 18.45
C ALA A 214 0.22 -15.27 17.28
N GLY A 215 0.13 -16.57 17.50
CA GLY A 215 0.26 -17.61 16.46
C GLY A 215 -1.04 -17.82 15.70
N PHE A 216 -1.73 -16.76 15.31
CA PHE A 216 -3.04 -16.80 14.66
C PHE A 216 -3.22 -15.65 13.67
N ASN A 217 -4.19 -15.77 12.75
CA ASN A 217 -4.51 -14.76 11.74
C ASN A 217 -5.43 -13.66 12.30
N PHE A 218 -4.95 -12.85 13.23
CA PHE A 218 -5.74 -11.70 13.66
C PHE A 218 -5.53 -10.51 12.71
N VAL A 219 -6.64 -9.82 12.44
CA VAL A 219 -6.72 -8.66 11.52
C VAL A 219 -6.97 -7.37 12.29
N SER A 220 -7.54 -7.49 13.50
CA SER A 220 -7.83 -6.37 14.39
C SER A 220 -7.81 -6.82 15.84
N ALA A 221 -7.97 -5.88 16.75
CA ALA A 221 -8.12 -6.15 18.18
C ALA A 221 -9.60 -6.42 18.54
N THR A 222 -9.80 -7.26 19.55
CA THR A 222 -11.11 -7.53 20.14
C THR A 222 -11.73 -6.23 20.67
N GLY A 223 -13.00 -6.00 20.37
CA GLY A 223 -13.75 -4.82 20.82
C GLY A 223 -13.47 -3.55 20.00
N ALA A 224 -12.77 -3.64 18.88
CA ALA A 224 -12.54 -2.50 18.00
C ALA A 224 -13.84 -2.00 17.35
N THR A 225 -13.93 -0.67 17.21
CA THR A 225 -15.04 0.03 16.57
C THR A 225 -15.25 -0.46 15.13
N SER A 226 -16.49 -0.78 14.76
CA SER A 226 -16.86 -1.20 13.40
C SER A 226 -17.35 -0.01 12.58
N VAL A 227 -16.62 0.33 11.54
CA VAL A 227 -17.02 1.35 10.55
C VAL A 227 -18.18 0.85 9.70
N VAL A 228 -18.12 -0.40 9.21
CA VAL A 228 -19.18 -1.00 8.39
C VAL A 228 -20.47 -1.26 9.17
N GLY A 229 -20.41 -1.14 10.49
CA GLY A 229 -21.59 -1.27 11.37
C GLY A 229 -22.53 -0.05 11.35
N THR A 230 -22.09 1.07 10.82
CA THR A 230 -22.88 2.33 10.79
C THR A 230 -22.94 2.86 9.37
N ASN A 231 -24.13 2.96 8.80
CA ASN A 231 -24.31 3.49 7.44
C ASN A 231 -23.82 4.95 7.36
N GLY A 232 -23.05 5.25 6.30
CA GLY A 232 -22.47 6.56 6.09
C GLY A 232 -21.27 6.89 6.99
N ALA A 233 -20.86 5.98 7.89
CA ALA A 233 -19.67 6.19 8.69
C ALA A 233 -18.42 6.29 7.80
N THR A 234 -17.51 7.17 8.18
CA THR A 234 -16.28 7.44 7.42
C THR A 234 -15.04 7.07 8.22
N PHE A 235 -14.01 6.63 7.50
CA PHE A 235 -12.68 6.38 8.04
C PHE A 235 -11.65 6.86 7.01
N TYR A 236 -10.84 7.84 7.38
CA TYR A 236 -9.85 8.46 6.52
C TYR A 236 -8.46 8.33 7.11
N ILE A 237 -7.47 8.04 6.26
CA ILE A 237 -6.10 7.80 6.70
C ILE A 237 -5.08 8.39 5.71
N THR A 238 -4.01 8.97 6.23
CA THR A 238 -2.87 9.46 5.45
C THR A 238 -1.60 9.50 6.29
N GLY A 239 -0.46 9.77 5.66
CA GLY A 239 0.82 9.87 6.36
C GLY A 239 1.22 8.60 7.07
N VAL A 240 0.88 7.44 6.50
CA VAL A 240 1.22 6.13 7.09
C VAL A 240 2.69 5.86 6.91
N GLN A 241 3.39 5.69 8.02
CA GLN A 241 4.81 5.41 8.09
C GLN A 241 5.10 4.25 9.02
N LEU A 242 5.84 3.27 8.50
CA LEU A 242 6.39 2.16 9.26
C LEU A 242 7.91 2.27 9.21
N GLU A 243 8.52 2.47 10.36
CA GLU A 243 9.97 2.68 10.47
C GLU A 243 10.58 1.80 11.56
N LYS A 244 11.85 1.47 11.40
CA LYS A 244 12.65 0.77 12.42
C LYS A 244 12.95 1.69 13.58
N GLY A 245 12.82 1.18 14.79
CA GLY A 245 13.06 1.91 16.04
C GLY A 245 11.80 2.10 16.87
N SER A 246 11.97 2.69 18.05
CA SER A 246 10.90 2.84 19.05
C SER A 246 10.27 4.25 19.09
N THR A 247 10.70 5.13 18.19
CA THR A 247 10.25 6.54 18.17
C THR A 247 9.73 6.89 16.78
N ALA A 248 8.53 7.47 16.73
CA ALA A 248 7.97 7.99 15.49
C ALA A 248 8.66 9.30 15.12
N THR A 249 9.27 9.32 13.94
CA THR A 249 9.91 10.52 13.39
C THR A 249 8.94 11.32 12.51
N SER A 250 9.40 12.41 11.89
CA SER A 250 8.64 13.12 10.87
C SER A 250 8.39 12.23 9.65
N PHE A 251 7.29 12.47 8.93
CA PHE A 251 6.95 11.70 7.74
C PHE A 251 8.06 11.80 6.70
N ASP A 252 8.40 10.66 6.11
CA ASP A 252 9.43 10.52 5.08
C ASP A 252 8.86 10.90 3.71
N TYR A 253 8.89 12.19 3.40
CA TYR A 253 8.40 12.71 2.13
C TYR A 253 9.34 12.35 0.99
N ARG A 254 8.88 11.51 0.08
CA ARG A 254 9.60 11.18 -1.15
C ARG A 254 9.16 12.09 -2.30
N PRO A 255 10.05 12.45 -3.24
CA PRO A 255 9.65 13.12 -4.48
C PRO A 255 8.57 12.31 -5.20
N TYR A 256 7.63 13.02 -5.85
CA TYR A 256 6.50 12.38 -6.55
C TYR A 256 6.94 11.29 -7.54
N SER A 257 7.96 11.58 -8.36
CA SER A 257 8.49 10.62 -9.34
C SER A 257 9.07 9.36 -8.69
N THR A 258 9.69 9.49 -7.52
CA THR A 258 10.19 8.35 -6.76
C THR A 258 9.05 7.51 -6.21
N GLU A 259 8.04 8.13 -5.61
CA GLU A 259 6.87 7.42 -5.08
C GLU A 259 6.09 6.73 -6.20
N LEU A 260 5.93 7.40 -7.34
CA LEU A 260 5.31 6.81 -8.53
C LEU A 260 6.09 5.59 -9.03
N ALA A 261 7.40 5.67 -9.14
CA ALA A 261 8.24 4.54 -9.56
C ALA A 261 8.14 3.36 -8.57
N LEU A 262 8.06 3.62 -7.27
CA LEU A 262 7.83 2.59 -6.26
C LEU A 262 6.46 1.91 -6.43
N CYS A 263 5.41 2.68 -6.77
CA CYS A 263 4.09 2.12 -7.10
C CYS A 263 4.13 1.32 -8.41
N GLN A 264 4.81 1.84 -9.43
CA GLN A 264 4.93 1.20 -10.74
C GLN A 264 5.68 -0.13 -10.72
N ARG A 265 6.49 -0.39 -9.70
CA ARG A 265 7.05 -1.73 -9.47
C ARG A 265 5.95 -2.81 -9.30
N TYR A 266 4.74 -2.42 -8.90
CA TYR A 266 3.61 -3.33 -8.63
C TYR A 266 2.45 -3.16 -9.60
N TYR A 267 2.23 -1.94 -10.09
CA TYR A 267 1.19 -1.64 -11.06
C TYR A 267 1.61 -0.48 -11.94
N GLN A 268 1.47 -0.65 -13.24
CA GLN A 268 1.64 0.44 -14.19
C GLN A 268 0.70 0.27 -15.38
N GLU A 269 0.35 1.39 -15.99
CA GLU A 269 -0.42 1.43 -17.21
C GLU A 269 0.49 1.83 -18.37
N VAL A 270 0.37 1.11 -19.47
CA VAL A 270 1.13 1.37 -20.69
C VAL A 270 0.19 1.55 -21.87
N THR A 271 0.49 2.53 -22.71
CA THR A 271 -0.23 2.76 -23.96
C THR A 271 0.69 2.43 -25.11
N TRP A 272 0.20 1.70 -26.08
CA TRP A 272 0.98 1.33 -27.24
C TRP A 272 0.18 1.44 -28.53
N THR A 273 0.91 1.62 -29.62
CA THR A 273 0.39 1.69 -30.98
C THR A 273 1.26 0.81 -31.88
N LEU A 274 0.66 0.05 -32.76
CA LEU A 274 1.35 -0.69 -33.78
C LEU A 274 0.62 -0.50 -35.14
N ARG A 275 1.34 -0.03 -36.14
CA ARG A 275 0.85 0.13 -37.50
C ARG A 275 1.83 -0.46 -38.49
N THR A 276 1.34 -1.24 -39.44
CA THR A 276 2.16 -1.85 -40.48
C THR A 276 1.31 -2.19 -41.70
N TYR A 277 1.95 -2.29 -42.85
CA TYR A 277 1.32 -2.96 -43.98
C TYR A 277 1.33 -4.46 -43.73
N SER A 278 0.16 -5.06 -43.60
CA SER A 278 -0.01 -6.47 -43.24
C SER A 278 -0.33 -7.35 -44.42
N VAL A 279 0.00 -8.63 -44.28
CA VAL A 279 -0.46 -9.71 -45.14
C VAL A 279 -1.37 -10.63 -44.31
N ASN A 280 -2.50 -11.01 -44.88
CA ASN A 280 -3.50 -11.84 -44.20
C ASN A 280 -2.88 -13.11 -43.60
N GLY A 281 -3.20 -13.37 -42.32
CA GLY A 281 -2.71 -14.53 -41.57
C GLY A 281 -1.33 -14.39 -40.94
N TYR A 282 -0.60 -13.30 -41.22
CA TYR A 282 0.72 -13.09 -40.61
C TYR A 282 0.61 -12.45 -39.26
N LEU A 283 1.63 -12.72 -38.39
CA LEU A 283 1.77 -12.20 -37.05
C LEU A 283 2.78 -11.05 -37.04
N TYR A 284 2.40 -9.95 -36.43
CA TYR A 284 3.22 -8.75 -36.26
C TYR A 284 3.41 -8.45 -34.79
N TYR A 285 4.65 -8.25 -34.37
CA TYR A 285 5.01 -8.03 -32.95
C TYR A 285 5.94 -6.84 -32.78
N ASN A 286 5.79 -6.18 -31.66
CA ASN A 286 6.73 -5.21 -31.13
C ASN A 286 7.09 -5.57 -29.69
N TYR A 287 8.32 -5.31 -29.28
CA TYR A 287 8.79 -5.49 -27.91
C TYR A 287 9.07 -4.12 -27.31
N CYS A 288 8.49 -3.86 -26.16
CA CYS A 288 8.63 -2.61 -25.46
C CYS A 288 9.24 -2.86 -24.08
N ALA A 289 10.24 -2.06 -23.73
CA ALA A 289 10.74 -2.02 -22.36
C ALA A 289 9.72 -1.30 -21.47
N LEU A 290 9.55 -1.80 -20.25
CA LEU A 290 8.74 -1.11 -19.25
C LEU A 290 9.54 0.04 -18.61
N PRO A 291 8.91 1.18 -18.30
CA PRO A 291 9.57 2.32 -17.67
C PRO A 291 10.14 1.98 -16.28
N VAL A 292 9.51 1.05 -15.58
CA VAL A 292 9.97 0.55 -14.28
C VAL A 292 9.95 -0.97 -14.29
N THR A 293 11.04 -1.58 -13.79
CA THR A 293 11.11 -3.04 -13.59
C THR A 293 10.09 -3.47 -12.54
N MET A 294 9.19 -4.37 -12.92
CA MET A 294 8.15 -4.87 -12.02
C MET A 294 8.69 -5.93 -11.06
N ARG A 295 8.01 -6.13 -9.96
CA ARG A 295 8.38 -7.11 -8.92
C ARG A 295 8.42 -8.55 -9.44
N ALA A 296 7.46 -8.91 -10.25
CA ALA A 296 7.33 -10.20 -10.90
C ALA A 296 6.84 -10.00 -12.33
N ILE A 297 6.83 -11.03 -13.14
CA ILE A 297 6.18 -10.98 -14.47
C ILE A 297 4.71 -10.62 -14.24
N PRO A 298 4.23 -9.47 -14.76
CA PRO A 298 2.89 -9.00 -14.44
C PRO A 298 1.80 -9.80 -15.16
N THR A 299 0.59 -9.73 -14.64
CA THR A 299 -0.61 -10.00 -15.44
C THR A 299 -0.99 -8.76 -16.20
N ALA A 300 -1.50 -8.93 -17.43
CA ALA A 300 -1.95 -7.82 -18.27
C ALA A 300 -3.47 -7.85 -18.45
N THR A 301 -4.08 -6.68 -18.41
CA THR A 301 -5.52 -6.49 -18.68
C THR A 301 -5.70 -5.30 -19.60
N THR A 302 -6.41 -5.49 -20.71
CA THR A 302 -6.76 -4.40 -21.63
C THR A 302 -7.79 -3.48 -20.98
N LEU A 303 -7.48 -2.19 -20.91
CA LEU A 303 -8.36 -1.15 -20.39
C LEU A 303 -9.17 -0.49 -21.52
N SER A 304 -8.53 -0.19 -22.65
CA SER A 304 -9.18 0.43 -23.80
C SER A 304 -8.39 0.21 -25.09
N THR A 305 -9.06 0.33 -26.21
CA THR A 305 -8.45 0.44 -27.54
C THR A 305 -9.18 1.56 -28.29
N ALA A 306 -8.45 2.57 -28.77
CA ALA A 306 -9.09 3.69 -29.47
C ALA A 306 -9.57 3.30 -30.86
N ALA A 307 -8.76 2.57 -31.63
CA ALA A 307 -9.14 2.06 -32.94
C ALA A 307 -8.28 0.86 -33.35
N GLU A 308 -8.85 -0.03 -34.17
CA GLU A 308 -8.11 -1.12 -34.82
C GLU A 308 -8.69 -1.42 -36.20
N ALA A 309 -7.83 -1.87 -37.13
CA ALA A 309 -8.23 -2.30 -38.44
C ALA A 309 -7.36 -3.45 -38.93
N LEU A 310 -7.99 -4.38 -39.73
CA LEU A 310 -7.37 -5.58 -40.25
C LEU A 310 -6.70 -6.44 -39.18
N VAL A 311 -7.26 -6.47 -37.96
CA VAL A 311 -6.78 -7.22 -36.82
C VAL A 311 -7.76 -8.36 -36.51
N PHE A 312 -7.28 -9.59 -36.52
CA PHE A 312 -8.07 -10.76 -36.15
C PHE A 312 -7.95 -11.09 -34.65
N VAL A 313 -6.71 -11.09 -34.14
CA VAL A 313 -6.39 -11.28 -32.76
C VAL A 313 -5.30 -10.30 -32.37
N SER A 314 -5.59 -9.44 -31.40
CA SER A 314 -4.55 -8.63 -30.77
C SER A 314 -3.98 -9.36 -29.56
N ALA A 315 -2.65 -9.34 -29.42
CA ALA A 315 -1.95 -9.96 -28.32
C ALA A 315 -1.09 -8.94 -27.58
N PHE A 316 -1.25 -8.90 -26.28
CA PHE A 316 -0.34 -8.19 -25.39
C PHE A 316 0.09 -9.18 -24.31
N ALA A 317 1.37 -9.44 -24.22
CA ALA A 317 1.90 -10.45 -23.31
C ALA A 317 3.13 -9.92 -22.56
N PRO A 318 3.11 -9.92 -21.24
CA PRO A 318 4.33 -9.75 -20.47
C PRO A 318 5.32 -10.86 -20.80
N VAL A 319 6.55 -10.48 -21.10
CA VAL A 319 7.64 -11.43 -21.44
C VAL A 319 8.59 -11.60 -20.29
N SER A 320 8.81 -10.51 -19.54
CA SER A 320 9.66 -10.50 -18.37
C SER A 320 9.20 -9.42 -17.39
N VAL A 321 9.92 -9.26 -16.29
CA VAL A 321 9.65 -8.21 -15.29
C VAL A 321 9.86 -6.78 -15.83
N ASN A 322 10.52 -6.61 -16.94
CA ASN A 322 10.87 -5.32 -17.52
C ASN A 322 10.51 -5.17 -19.02
N SER A 323 9.80 -6.13 -19.60
CA SER A 323 9.42 -6.07 -21.01
C SER A 323 8.11 -6.75 -21.32
N VAL A 324 7.43 -6.20 -22.33
CA VAL A 324 6.18 -6.72 -22.87
C VAL A 324 6.30 -6.88 -24.36
N ARG A 325 5.55 -7.85 -24.91
CA ARG A 325 5.35 -8.02 -26.34
C ARG A 325 3.94 -7.60 -26.68
N SER A 326 3.80 -6.69 -27.61
CA SER A 326 2.53 -6.29 -28.19
C SER A 326 2.46 -6.72 -29.67
N GLY A 327 1.29 -7.08 -30.16
CA GLY A 327 1.15 -7.50 -31.54
C GLY A 327 -0.26 -7.88 -31.93
N PHE A 328 -0.41 -8.28 -33.21
CA PHE A 328 -1.67 -8.78 -33.73
C PHE A 328 -1.46 -9.82 -34.87
N ALA A 329 -2.49 -10.63 -35.08
CA ALA A 329 -2.64 -11.43 -36.31
C ALA A 329 -3.46 -10.64 -37.32
N ALA A 330 -2.95 -10.50 -38.53
CA ALA A 330 -3.64 -9.75 -39.56
C ALA A 330 -4.85 -10.54 -40.11
N SER A 331 -6.01 -9.87 -40.20
CA SER A 331 -7.23 -10.40 -40.79
C SER A 331 -7.41 -10.07 -42.29
N GLY A 332 -6.44 -9.35 -42.86
CA GLY A 332 -6.43 -8.94 -44.26
C GLY A 332 -5.08 -8.42 -44.70
N THR A 333 -4.95 -8.17 -46.02
CA THR A 333 -3.77 -7.54 -46.61
C THR A 333 -4.04 -6.05 -46.79
N GLY A 334 -3.18 -5.18 -46.21
CA GLY A 334 -3.33 -3.74 -46.28
C GLY A 334 -2.75 -3.03 -45.06
N ASP A 335 -3.17 -1.82 -44.85
CA ASP A 335 -2.77 -1.01 -43.72
C ASP A 335 -3.48 -1.48 -42.42
N ALA A 336 -2.80 -2.28 -41.62
CA ALA A 336 -3.31 -2.81 -40.38
C ALA A 336 -2.75 -2.01 -39.19
N TYR A 337 -3.60 -1.75 -38.21
CA TYR A 337 -3.19 -1.02 -37.01
C TYR A 337 -3.99 -1.38 -35.77
N ILE A 338 -3.34 -1.19 -34.62
CA ILE A 338 -3.95 -1.00 -33.31
C ILE A 338 -3.49 0.37 -32.81
N TRP A 339 -4.42 1.23 -32.49
CA TRP A 339 -4.15 2.61 -32.12
C TRP A 339 -4.50 2.85 -30.65
N GLU A 340 -3.54 3.42 -29.90
CA GLU A 340 -3.72 3.83 -28.50
C GLU A 340 -4.40 2.76 -27.64
N ARG A 341 -3.90 1.54 -27.70
CA ARG A 341 -4.34 0.48 -26.80
C ARG A 341 -3.68 0.64 -25.44
N LYS A 342 -4.51 0.75 -24.41
CA LYS A 342 -4.09 0.92 -23.02
C LYS A 342 -4.21 -0.41 -22.27
N GLU A 343 -3.13 -0.81 -21.64
CA GLU A 343 -3.04 -2.03 -20.85
C GLU A 343 -2.64 -1.71 -19.41
N ALA A 344 -3.30 -2.38 -18.47
CA ALA A 344 -2.89 -2.43 -17.08
C ALA A 344 -1.98 -3.63 -16.83
N LEU A 345 -0.86 -3.40 -16.19
CA LEU A 345 0.11 -4.41 -15.78
C LEU A 345 0.13 -4.51 -14.26
N SER A 346 -0.17 -5.68 -13.71
CA SER A 346 -0.24 -5.89 -12.26
C SER A 346 0.67 -7.03 -11.82
N ALA A 347 1.56 -6.73 -10.87
CA ALA A 347 2.43 -7.66 -10.15
C ALA A 347 2.29 -7.46 -8.64
N GLU A 348 1.07 -7.21 -8.15
CA GLU A 348 0.79 -6.98 -6.71
C GLU A 348 1.12 -8.22 -5.86
N LEU A 349 1.26 -7.99 -4.54
CA LEU A 349 1.62 -9.00 -3.53
C LEU A 349 0.40 -9.78 -3.03
#